data_b38c1389ae6f9372a6f4a33200dd6416
#
_entry.id   b38c1389ae6f9372a6f4a33200dd6416
#
_cell.length_a   1.000
_cell.length_b   1.000
_cell.length_c   1.000
_cell.angle_alpha   90.00
_cell.angle_beta   90.00
_cell.angle_gamma   90.00
#
_symmetry.space_group_name_H-M   'P 1'
#
loop_
_entity.id
_entity.type
_entity.pdbx_description
1 polymer ?
#
loop_
_entity_poly.entity_id
_entity_poly.type
_entity_poly.pdbx_seq_one_letter_code
_entity_poly.pdbx_strand_id
1 'polypeptide(L)'
;MGSADTDRMYMCIDLKSFFASVECADLGVDPFTTPLVVSDNSRGKGAITLAISPALKKLGVKNRSRLFQIPSHIEYITVKPHMKRYMQASAQIYGTLLNYISPEDIHVYSIDEYFIDITPYTNLYKKTPRQLAQLLLDAVLETTHIYATVGIGTNLFLAKIALDILAKYAPDFIGYLDENLFKEQIWHHQPITDIWQIGSGIANRLRKFGAFDLHGITQVPEHKLYKEFGVNAELLIDHAWGRESCTIADIHAYRPSKHSLSQSQILLRNYTADEARLPMREMVESLVLELLQIKAVTKCIHVHIGYAVEDVKSTGGSRTLAHYTDSFQELCPAVLALFDKYKRPHELIRRIAVSFEDLVNKAAVPTEMDLFSNALTDTAEQEEHIQKTMLNIKGRFGKNAILRASSLQEEGTMQFRNTLVGGHNGE
;
A
#
# COMPACT_ATOMS: atom_id res chain seq x y z
N MET A 1 -21.25 28.88 -16.84
CA MET A 1 -21.03 27.59 -17.44
C MET A 1 -20.62 26.67 -16.27
N GLY A 2 -21.37 25.71 -15.84
CA GLY A 2 -22.64 25.13 -16.14
C GLY A 2 -22.99 24.14 -15.07
N SER A 3 -24.21 24.06 -14.74
CA SER A 3 -24.89 23.26 -13.74
C SER A 3 -24.96 21.76 -14.11
N ALA A 4 -23.86 21.04 -14.12
CA ALA A 4 -23.88 19.60 -14.45
C ALA A 4 -23.20 18.68 -13.41
N ASP A 5 -22.79 19.20 -12.25
CA ASP A 5 -21.96 18.44 -11.31
C ASP A 5 -22.64 18.13 -9.95
N THR A 6 -23.93 18.45 -9.80
CA THR A 6 -24.64 18.34 -8.51
C THR A 6 -25.31 16.98 -8.27
N ASP A 7 -25.31 16.07 -9.24
CA ASP A 7 -26.03 14.78 -9.13
C ASP A 7 -25.13 13.54 -9.02
N ARG A 8 -23.81 13.71 -8.91
CA ARG A 8 -22.92 12.55 -8.76
C ARG A 8 -23.02 11.95 -7.37
N MET A 9 -22.98 10.61 -7.33
CA MET A 9 -23.06 9.86 -6.10
C MET A 9 -22.04 8.72 -6.10
N TYR A 10 -21.26 8.66 -5.05
CA TYR A 10 -20.21 7.67 -4.89
C TYR A 10 -20.40 6.84 -3.63
N MET A 11 -19.90 5.62 -3.64
CA MET A 11 -19.73 4.78 -2.46
C MET A 11 -18.26 4.47 -2.24
N CYS A 12 -17.86 4.39 -0.97
CA CYS A 12 -16.63 3.76 -0.54
C CYS A 12 -17.00 2.57 0.35
N ILE A 13 -16.59 1.36 -0.04
CA ILE A 13 -16.85 0.10 0.69
C ILE A 13 -15.56 -0.35 1.35
N ASP A 14 -15.59 -0.72 2.64
CA ASP A 14 -14.49 -1.27 3.43
C ASP A 14 -14.90 -2.57 4.12
N LEU A 15 -14.07 -3.62 4.01
CA LEU A 15 -14.34 -4.91 4.60
C LEU A 15 -13.93 -4.92 6.08
N LYS A 16 -14.88 -5.19 6.96
CA LYS A 16 -14.65 -5.11 8.42
C LYS A 16 -13.57 -6.09 8.89
N SER A 17 -12.44 -5.55 9.40
CA SER A 17 -11.34 -6.37 9.93
C SER A 17 -10.90 -7.47 8.96
N PHE A 18 -10.78 -7.18 7.69
CA PHE A 18 -10.77 -8.08 6.54
C PHE A 18 -10.05 -9.41 6.80
N PHE A 19 -8.75 -9.40 7.08
CA PHE A 19 -8.00 -10.65 7.26
C PHE A 19 -8.54 -11.50 8.40
N ALA A 20 -8.92 -10.88 9.52
CA ALA A 20 -9.51 -11.62 10.64
C ALA A 20 -10.90 -12.16 10.31
N SER A 21 -11.69 -11.41 9.51
CA SER A 21 -13.01 -11.87 9.07
C SER A 21 -12.93 -13.01 8.06
N VAL A 22 -11.93 -13.03 7.17
CA VAL A 22 -11.65 -14.18 6.29
C VAL A 22 -11.35 -15.43 7.11
N GLU A 23 -10.46 -15.32 8.11
CA GLU A 23 -10.12 -16.46 8.99
C GLU A 23 -11.33 -16.93 9.80
N CYS A 24 -12.16 -16.01 10.29
CA CYS A 24 -13.40 -16.38 10.98
C CYS A 24 -14.37 -17.11 10.05
N ALA A 25 -14.54 -16.64 8.80
CA ALA A 25 -15.40 -17.28 7.81
C ALA A 25 -14.91 -18.69 7.46
N ASP A 26 -13.60 -18.86 7.26
CA ASP A 26 -12.98 -20.17 6.97
C ASP A 26 -13.08 -21.14 8.16
N LEU A 27 -13.10 -20.64 9.40
CA LEU A 27 -13.34 -21.41 10.62
C LEU A 27 -14.82 -21.65 10.93
N GLY A 28 -15.75 -21.02 10.20
CA GLY A 28 -17.19 -21.11 10.44
C GLY A 28 -17.64 -20.43 11.74
N VAL A 29 -16.94 -19.37 12.19
CA VAL A 29 -17.22 -18.64 13.43
C VAL A 29 -17.59 -17.18 13.16
N ASP A 30 -18.39 -16.59 14.03
CA ASP A 30 -18.78 -15.18 13.91
C ASP A 30 -17.67 -14.25 14.41
N PRO A 31 -17.15 -13.31 13.57
CA PRO A 31 -16.10 -12.38 13.95
C PRO A 31 -16.49 -11.37 15.04
N PHE A 32 -17.80 -11.15 15.27
CA PHE A 32 -18.28 -10.23 16.31
C PHE A 32 -18.33 -10.84 17.70
N THR A 33 -18.33 -12.17 17.80
CA THR A 33 -18.38 -12.92 19.06
C THR A 33 -17.08 -13.67 19.36
N THR A 34 -16.26 -13.98 18.33
CA THR A 34 -15.03 -14.76 18.47
C THR A 34 -13.80 -13.86 18.50
N PRO A 35 -13.08 -13.77 19.64
CA PRO A 35 -11.79 -13.07 19.69
C PRO A 35 -10.74 -13.83 18.86
N LEU A 36 -10.24 -13.21 17.79
CA LEU A 36 -9.26 -13.80 16.87
C LEU A 36 -8.19 -12.79 16.49
N VAL A 37 -6.94 -13.25 16.42
CA VAL A 37 -5.76 -12.50 16.00
C VAL A 37 -5.12 -13.17 14.80
N VAL A 38 -4.85 -12.41 13.75
CA VAL A 38 -3.98 -12.81 12.65
C VAL A 38 -2.57 -12.33 12.94
N SER A 39 -1.66 -13.24 13.24
CA SER A 39 -0.26 -12.93 13.56
C SER A 39 0.64 -14.14 13.34
N ASP A 40 1.88 -13.89 12.95
CA ASP A 40 2.89 -14.94 12.79
C ASP A 40 3.62 -15.22 14.10
N ASN A 41 3.11 -16.20 14.86
CA ASN A 41 3.67 -16.62 16.14
C ASN A 41 5.12 -17.14 16.05
N SER A 42 5.60 -17.58 14.88
CA SER A 42 6.98 -18.01 14.70
C SER A 42 7.99 -16.90 14.99
N ARG A 43 7.53 -15.64 14.92
CA ARG A 43 8.32 -14.43 15.26
C ARG A 43 8.30 -14.09 16.76
N GLY A 44 7.73 -14.96 17.59
CA GLY A 44 7.64 -14.81 19.05
C GLY A 44 6.61 -13.77 19.50
N LYS A 45 6.57 -13.51 20.82
CA LYS A 45 5.61 -12.57 21.44
C LYS A 45 5.72 -11.11 20.95
N GLY A 46 6.83 -10.75 20.32
CA GLY A 46 7.03 -9.45 19.68
C GLY A 46 6.38 -9.30 18.31
N ALA A 47 5.75 -10.34 17.75
CA ALA A 47 5.06 -10.28 16.47
C ALA A 47 3.93 -9.24 16.51
N ILE A 48 3.79 -8.51 15.39
CA ILE A 48 2.72 -7.53 15.21
C ILE A 48 1.45 -8.27 14.80
N THR A 49 0.32 -7.87 15.38
CA THR A 49 -1.00 -8.33 14.93
C THR A 49 -1.33 -7.68 13.58
N LEU A 50 -1.43 -8.49 12.54
CA LEU A 50 -1.77 -8.01 11.19
C LEU A 50 -3.23 -7.54 11.14
N ALA A 51 -4.12 -8.32 11.76
CA ALA A 51 -5.52 -7.98 11.95
C ALA A 51 -6.05 -8.63 13.23
N ILE A 52 -7.12 -8.05 13.78
CA ILE A 52 -7.86 -8.57 14.92
C ILE A 52 -9.36 -8.54 14.62
N SER A 53 -10.10 -9.50 15.16
CA SER A 53 -11.55 -9.58 15.00
C SER A 53 -12.27 -8.39 15.65
N PRO A 54 -13.48 -8.03 15.18
CA PRO A 54 -14.33 -7.04 15.85
C PRO A 54 -14.59 -7.37 17.33
N ALA A 55 -14.75 -8.67 17.66
CA ALA A 55 -14.89 -9.13 19.05
C ALA A 55 -13.70 -8.67 19.91
N LEU A 56 -12.48 -8.85 19.40
CA LEU A 56 -11.26 -8.47 20.14
C LEU A 56 -11.09 -6.95 20.23
N LYS A 57 -11.52 -6.19 19.21
CA LYS A 57 -11.56 -4.72 19.25
C LYS A 57 -12.51 -4.21 20.35
N LYS A 58 -13.67 -4.86 20.55
CA LYS A 58 -14.62 -4.52 21.62
C LYS A 58 -14.02 -4.72 23.02
N LEU A 59 -13.04 -5.63 23.17
CA LEU A 59 -12.29 -5.85 24.41
C LEU A 59 -11.14 -4.83 24.60
N GLY A 60 -11.05 -3.80 23.77
CA GLY A 60 -10.08 -2.70 23.89
C GLY A 60 -8.71 -3.00 23.30
N VAL A 61 -8.52 -4.12 22.61
CA VAL A 61 -7.26 -4.43 21.92
C VAL A 61 -7.13 -3.56 20.67
N LYS A 62 -5.98 -2.91 20.51
CA LYS A 62 -5.71 -2.06 19.35
C LYS A 62 -5.20 -2.88 18.17
N ASN A 63 -5.65 -2.54 16.98
CA ASN A 63 -5.10 -3.11 15.75
C ASN A 63 -3.61 -2.76 15.61
N ARG A 64 -2.83 -3.62 14.98
CA ARG A 64 -1.37 -3.48 14.81
C ARG A 64 -0.58 -3.39 16.13
N SER A 65 -1.16 -3.85 17.27
CA SER A 65 -0.43 -4.05 18.51
C SER A 65 0.54 -5.23 18.39
N ARG A 66 1.45 -5.36 19.35
CA ARG A 66 2.26 -6.58 19.48
C ARG A 66 1.53 -7.61 20.34
N LEU A 67 1.75 -8.90 20.10
CA LEU A 67 1.08 -9.98 20.84
C LEU A 67 1.24 -9.83 22.36
N PHE A 68 2.40 -9.40 22.85
CA PHE A 68 2.62 -9.20 24.30
C PHE A 68 1.82 -8.03 24.89
N GLN A 69 1.27 -7.13 24.05
CA GLN A 69 0.45 -6.00 24.49
C GLN A 69 -1.02 -6.39 24.69
N ILE A 70 -1.42 -7.58 24.23
CA ILE A 70 -2.77 -8.10 24.47
C ILE A 70 -2.83 -8.54 25.93
N PRO A 71 -3.82 -8.06 26.73
CA PRO A 71 -3.95 -8.44 28.12
C PRO A 71 -4.07 -9.97 28.32
N SER A 72 -3.32 -10.51 29.27
CA SER A 72 -3.20 -11.97 29.47
C SER A 72 -4.49 -12.65 29.91
N HIS A 73 -5.49 -11.90 30.40
CA HIS A 73 -6.79 -12.43 30.79
C HIS A 73 -7.76 -12.59 29.60
N ILE A 74 -7.39 -12.10 28.40
CA ILE A 74 -8.21 -12.25 27.20
C ILE A 74 -7.80 -13.54 26.51
N GLU A 75 -8.72 -14.47 26.39
CA GLU A 75 -8.56 -15.67 25.57
C GLU A 75 -8.88 -15.35 24.11
N TYR A 76 -8.05 -15.78 23.17
CA TYR A 76 -8.22 -15.54 21.74
C TYR A 76 -7.59 -16.65 20.89
N ILE A 77 -8.13 -16.83 19.70
CA ILE A 77 -7.57 -17.70 18.67
C ILE A 77 -6.47 -16.94 17.94
N THR A 78 -5.33 -17.59 17.71
CA THR A 78 -4.26 -17.04 16.88
C THR A 78 -4.13 -17.84 15.60
N VAL A 79 -4.16 -17.14 14.45
CA VAL A 79 -4.00 -17.72 13.12
C VAL A 79 -2.82 -17.06 12.42
N LYS A 80 -2.03 -17.85 11.68
CA LYS A 80 -0.99 -17.31 10.81
C LYS A 80 -1.62 -16.59 9.61
N PRO A 81 -0.97 -15.55 9.06
CA PRO A 81 -1.46 -14.91 7.85
C PRO A 81 -1.47 -15.86 6.63
N HIS A 82 -2.59 -15.90 5.90
CA HIS A 82 -2.74 -16.62 4.64
C HIS A 82 -2.98 -15.64 3.48
N MET A 83 -1.94 -14.94 3.05
CA MET A 83 -2.07 -13.80 2.12
C MET A 83 -2.71 -14.19 0.78
N LYS A 84 -2.41 -15.37 0.24
CA LYS A 84 -3.07 -15.84 -1.00
C LYS A 84 -4.58 -16.03 -0.81
N ARG A 85 -4.99 -16.55 0.36
CA ARG A 85 -6.41 -16.71 0.69
C ARG A 85 -7.12 -15.37 0.78
N TYR A 86 -6.47 -14.35 1.35
CA TYR A 86 -7.02 -12.99 1.42
C TYR A 86 -7.16 -12.37 0.03
N MET A 87 -6.17 -12.56 -0.85
CA MET A 87 -6.27 -12.12 -2.24
C MET A 87 -7.43 -12.81 -2.98
N GLN A 88 -7.63 -14.11 -2.75
CA GLN A 88 -8.76 -14.86 -3.33
C GLN A 88 -10.11 -14.34 -2.82
N ALA A 89 -10.22 -14.08 -1.50
CA ALA A 89 -11.43 -13.51 -0.91
C ALA A 89 -11.72 -12.11 -1.46
N SER A 90 -10.70 -11.24 -1.59
CA SER A 90 -10.84 -9.93 -2.21
C SER A 90 -11.31 -10.04 -3.68
N ALA A 91 -10.71 -10.94 -4.45
CA ALA A 91 -11.11 -11.18 -5.84
C ALA A 91 -12.56 -11.71 -5.96
N GLN A 92 -12.98 -12.58 -5.02
CA GLN A 92 -14.35 -13.07 -4.95
C GLN A 92 -15.34 -11.95 -4.66
N ILE A 93 -15.02 -11.05 -3.70
CA ILE A 93 -15.83 -9.87 -3.38
C ILE A 93 -15.93 -8.94 -4.58
N TYR A 94 -14.81 -8.64 -5.24
CA TYR A 94 -14.83 -7.84 -6.47
C TYR A 94 -15.69 -8.48 -7.54
N GLY A 95 -15.58 -9.80 -7.75
CA GLY A 95 -16.47 -10.55 -8.66
C GLY A 95 -17.96 -10.46 -8.27
N THR A 96 -18.28 -10.43 -6.97
CA THR A 96 -19.65 -10.22 -6.50
C THR A 96 -20.15 -8.82 -6.86
N LEU A 97 -19.32 -7.78 -6.67
CA LEU A 97 -19.66 -6.40 -7.03
C LEU A 97 -19.88 -6.24 -8.54
N LEU A 98 -19.13 -6.95 -9.38
CA LEU A 98 -19.27 -6.94 -10.84
C LEU A 98 -20.61 -7.49 -11.35
N ASN A 99 -21.37 -8.24 -10.53
CA ASN A 99 -22.73 -8.65 -10.89
C ASN A 99 -23.72 -7.49 -10.87
N TYR A 100 -23.37 -6.37 -10.25
CA TYR A 100 -24.25 -5.21 -10.05
C TYR A 100 -23.70 -3.94 -10.69
N ILE A 101 -22.40 -3.79 -10.77
CA ILE A 101 -21.69 -2.55 -11.15
C ILE A 101 -20.67 -2.88 -12.24
N SER A 102 -20.58 -2.02 -13.25
CA SER A 102 -19.60 -2.12 -14.33
C SER A 102 -18.16 -1.92 -13.81
N PRO A 103 -17.14 -2.61 -14.33
CA PRO A 103 -15.76 -2.44 -13.90
C PRO A 103 -15.21 -1.02 -14.11
N GLU A 104 -15.75 -0.28 -15.07
CA GLU A 104 -15.37 1.12 -15.33
C GLU A 104 -15.76 2.05 -14.18
N ASP A 105 -16.81 1.69 -13.42
CA ASP A 105 -17.33 2.47 -12.30
C ASP A 105 -16.81 1.99 -10.94
N ILE A 106 -15.92 1.00 -10.91
CA ILE A 106 -15.28 0.49 -9.70
C ILE A 106 -13.77 0.82 -9.73
N HIS A 107 -13.28 1.47 -8.69
CA HIS A 107 -11.85 1.59 -8.41
C HIS A 107 -11.48 0.74 -7.19
N VAL A 108 -10.61 -0.27 -7.39
CA VAL A 108 -10.05 -1.09 -6.32
C VAL A 108 -8.95 -0.28 -5.65
N TYR A 109 -9.25 0.33 -4.50
CA TYR A 109 -8.34 1.20 -3.77
C TYR A 109 -7.29 0.39 -2.97
N SER A 110 -7.73 -0.71 -2.36
CA SER A 110 -6.86 -1.67 -1.66
C SER A 110 -7.42 -3.09 -1.74
N ILE A 111 -6.79 -4.04 -1.04
CA ILE A 111 -7.26 -5.42 -0.97
C ILE A 111 -8.64 -5.55 -0.30
N ASP A 112 -9.05 -4.57 0.50
CA ASP A 112 -10.27 -4.57 1.31
C ASP A 112 -11.14 -3.32 1.12
N GLU A 113 -10.79 -2.45 0.16
CA GLU A 113 -11.49 -1.18 -0.03
C GLU A 113 -11.74 -0.85 -1.51
N TYR A 114 -12.96 -0.42 -1.81
CA TYR A 114 -13.45 -0.15 -3.17
C TYR A 114 -14.17 1.19 -3.22
N PHE A 115 -13.87 2.03 -4.22
CA PHE A 115 -14.69 3.17 -4.60
C PHE A 115 -15.58 2.81 -5.78
N ILE A 116 -16.82 3.27 -5.76
CA ILE A 116 -17.83 2.96 -6.78
C ILE A 116 -18.57 4.24 -7.15
N ASP A 117 -18.64 4.55 -8.45
CA ASP A 117 -19.59 5.56 -8.95
C ASP A 117 -20.97 4.90 -9.10
N ILE A 118 -21.91 5.31 -8.27
CA ILE A 118 -23.26 4.76 -8.26
C ILE A 118 -24.27 5.65 -8.99
N THR A 119 -23.82 6.74 -9.57
CA THR A 119 -24.68 7.73 -10.24
C THR A 119 -25.65 7.09 -11.25
N PRO A 120 -25.19 6.25 -12.22
CA PRO A 120 -26.11 5.64 -13.17
C PRO A 120 -26.99 4.54 -12.57
N TYR A 121 -26.57 3.93 -11.46
CA TYR A 121 -27.18 2.72 -10.91
C TYR A 121 -28.40 3.01 -10.03
N THR A 122 -28.49 4.18 -9.42
CA THR A 122 -29.68 4.60 -8.66
C THR A 122 -30.94 4.60 -9.54
N ASN A 123 -30.83 5.14 -10.74
CA ASN A 123 -31.91 5.14 -11.73
C ASN A 123 -32.12 3.75 -12.35
N LEU A 124 -31.04 3.03 -12.68
CA LEU A 124 -31.09 1.69 -13.27
C LEU A 124 -31.85 0.70 -12.38
N TYR A 125 -31.52 0.67 -11.10
CA TYR A 125 -32.13 -0.24 -10.11
C TYR A 125 -33.37 0.34 -9.46
N LYS A 126 -33.71 1.60 -9.74
CA LYS A 126 -34.83 2.33 -9.06
C LYS A 126 -34.68 2.26 -7.54
N LYS A 127 -33.47 2.44 -7.03
CA LYS A 127 -33.14 2.38 -5.61
C LYS A 127 -32.48 3.68 -5.16
N THR A 128 -32.78 4.07 -3.92
CA THR A 128 -32.03 5.14 -3.29
C THR A 128 -30.55 4.70 -3.08
N PRO A 129 -29.60 5.63 -2.96
CA PRO A 129 -28.20 5.29 -2.67
C PRO A 129 -28.06 4.33 -1.48
N ARG A 130 -28.82 4.55 -0.40
CA ARG A 130 -28.81 3.70 0.80
C ARG A 130 -29.35 2.29 0.52
N GLN A 131 -30.43 2.17 -0.28
CA GLN A 131 -30.95 0.86 -0.67
C GLN A 131 -30.00 0.09 -1.60
N LEU A 132 -29.28 0.81 -2.45
CA LEU A 132 -28.26 0.19 -3.29
C LEU A 132 -27.05 -0.26 -2.45
N ALA A 133 -26.63 0.56 -1.46
CA ALA A 133 -25.59 0.16 -0.52
C ALA A 133 -25.97 -1.11 0.23
N GLN A 134 -27.19 -1.18 0.76
CA GLN A 134 -27.69 -2.39 1.46
C GLN A 134 -27.66 -3.62 0.55
N LEU A 135 -28.12 -3.48 -0.71
CA LEU A 135 -28.08 -4.57 -1.70
C LEU A 135 -26.64 -5.11 -1.90
N LEU A 136 -25.66 -4.21 -2.03
CA LEU A 136 -24.25 -4.62 -2.21
C LEU A 136 -23.68 -5.26 -0.93
N LEU A 137 -23.99 -4.72 0.25
CA LEU A 137 -23.60 -5.29 1.53
C LEU A 137 -24.14 -6.70 1.73
N ASP A 138 -25.44 -6.90 1.46
CA ASP A 138 -26.10 -8.20 1.57
C ASP A 138 -25.48 -9.21 0.59
N ALA A 139 -25.24 -8.82 -0.67
CA ALA A 139 -24.62 -9.68 -1.68
C ALA A 139 -23.21 -10.12 -1.29
N VAL A 140 -22.39 -9.21 -0.73
CA VAL A 140 -21.05 -9.53 -0.24
C VAL A 140 -21.12 -10.49 0.95
N LEU A 141 -22.01 -10.21 1.92
CA LEU A 141 -22.18 -11.05 3.10
C LEU A 141 -22.68 -12.46 2.74
N GLU A 142 -23.69 -12.57 1.88
CA GLU A 142 -24.24 -13.86 1.43
C GLU A 142 -23.19 -14.72 0.69
N THR A 143 -22.34 -14.06 -0.12
CA THR A 143 -21.34 -14.78 -0.95
C THR A 143 -20.11 -15.18 -0.17
N THR A 144 -19.70 -14.38 0.83
CA THR A 144 -18.37 -14.51 1.46
C THR A 144 -18.40 -14.65 2.98
N HIS A 145 -19.53 -14.42 3.62
CA HIS A 145 -19.68 -14.31 5.08
C HIS A 145 -18.81 -13.22 5.72
N ILE A 146 -18.41 -12.23 4.92
CA ILE A 146 -17.61 -11.09 5.37
C ILE A 146 -18.48 -9.84 5.41
N TYR A 147 -18.46 -9.18 6.57
CA TYR A 147 -19.18 -7.92 6.74
C TYR A 147 -18.39 -6.76 6.13
N ALA A 148 -19.11 -5.83 5.53
CA ALA A 148 -18.56 -4.60 5.00
C ALA A 148 -19.27 -3.36 5.59
N THR A 149 -18.66 -2.20 5.40
CA THR A 149 -19.22 -0.89 5.73
C THR A 149 -19.21 -0.02 4.48
N VAL A 150 -20.16 0.89 4.35
CA VAL A 150 -20.28 1.77 3.18
C VAL A 150 -20.40 3.22 3.61
N GLY A 151 -19.54 4.05 3.06
CA GLY A 151 -19.72 5.50 3.06
C GLY A 151 -20.29 5.96 1.72
N ILE A 152 -21.33 6.76 1.74
CA ILE A 152 -21.97 7.36 0.57
C ILE A 152 -21.65 8.84 0.58
N GLY A 153 -21.27 9.41 -0.56
CA GLY A 153 -20.97 10.84 -0.68
C GLY A 153 -21.21 11.39 -2.07
N THR A 154 -21.39 12.70 -2.17
CA THR A 154 -21.56 13.41 -3.44
C THR A 154 -20.25 13.55 -4.23
N ASN A 155 -19.11 13.17 -3.62
CA ASN A 155 -17.80 13.03 -4.25
C ASN A 155 -17.00 11.93 -3.54
N LEU A 156 -15.84 11.55 -4.08
CA LEU A 156 -15.01 10.47 -3.55
C LEU A 156 -14.48 10.76 -2.14
N PHE A 157 -14.14 12.02 -1.85
CA PHE A 157 -13.68 12.42 -0.51
C PHE A 157 -14.79 12.26 0.51
N LEU A 158 -15.99 12.78 0.24
CA LEU A 158 -17.13 12.68 1.16
C LEU A 158 -17.57 11.23 1.38
N ALA A 159 -17.55 10.39 0.33
CA ALA A 159 -17.79 8.95 0.47
C ALA A 159 -16.78 8.28 1.42
N LYS A 160 -15.50 8.63 1.29
CA LYS A 160 -14.44 8.10 2.18
C LYS A 160 -14.60 8.59 3.61
N ILE A 161 -14.90 9.86 3.83
CA ILE A 161 -15.13 10.42 5.18
C ILE A 161 -16.40 9.83 5.82
N ALA A 162 -17.48 9.68 5.05
CA ALA A 162 -18.69 9.01 5.53
C ALA A 162 -18.41 7.57 5.99
N LEU A 163 -17.55 6.85 5.25
CA LEU A 163 -17.10 5.52 5.64
C LEU A 163 -16.31 5.53 6.94
N ASP A 164 -15.25 6.35 7.01
CA ASP A 164 -14.27 6.27 8.11
C ASP A 164 -14.80 6.80 9.43
N ILE A 165 -15.68 7.82 9.39
CA ILE A 165 -16.16 8.51 10.59
C ILE A 165 -17.57 8.11 10.97
N LEU A 166 -18.48 7.93 10.00
CA LEU A 166 -19.90 7.68 10.30
C LEU A 166 -20.27 6.19 10.22
N ALA A 167 -19.99 5.52 9.08
CA ALA A 167 -20.46 4.16 8.81
C ALA A 167 -19.93 3.12 9.81
N LYS A 168 -18.72 3.31 10.32
CA LYS A 168 -18.11 2.38 11.28
C LYS A 168 -18.89 2.26 12.60
N TYR A 169 -19.64 3.30 12.94
CA TYR A 169 -20.44 3.39 14.17
C TYR A 169 -21.95 3.29 13.92
N ALA A 170 -22.38 3.31 12.64
CA ALA A 170 -23.78 3.17 12.29
C ALA A 170 -24.27 1.73 12.51
N PRO A 171 -25.51 1.53 13.02
CA PRO A 171 -26.06 0.20 13.26
C PRO A 171 -26.20 -0.66 12.01
N ASP A 172 -26.46 -0.03 10.87
CA ASP A 172 -26.58 -0.65 9.54
C ASP A 172 -25.32 -0.57 8.69
N PHE A 173 -24.19 -0.11 9.28
CA PHE A 173 -22.89 0.03 8.61
C PHE A 173 -22.89 0.98 7.40
N ILE A 174 -23.85 1.92 7.30
CA ILE A 174 -23.96 2.87 6.20
C ILE A 174 -23.89 4.30 6.73
N GLY A 175 -22.93 5.08 6.21
CA GLY A 175 -22.81 6.53 6.42
C GLY A 175 -23.15 7.31 5.16
N TYR A 176 -23.62 8.56 5.32
CA TYR A 176 -23.89 9.46 4.19
C TYR A 176 -23.39 10.87 4.50
N LEU A 177 -22.76 11.50 3.52
CA LEU A 177 -22.35 12.92 3.55
C LEU A 177 -22.59 13.60 2.20
N ASP A 178 -23.19 14.77 2.27
CA ASP A 178 -23.10 15.83 1.27
C ASP A 178 -22.30 17.01 1.86
N GLU A 179 -22.07 18.06 1.07
CA GLU A 179 -21.29 19.24 1.55
C GLU A 179 -21.91 19.92 2.77
N ASN A 180 -23.24 19.92 2.94
CA ASN A 180 -23.90 20.57 4.05
C ASN A 180 -23.73 19.74 5.34
N LEU A 181 -24.05 18.45 5.25
CA LEU A 181 -23.83 17.51 6.36
C LEU A 181 -22.36 17.42 6.77
N PHE A 182 -21.45 17.48 5.80
CA PHE A 182 -20.01 17.51 6.08
C PHE A 182 -19.64 18.75 6.95
N LYS A 183 -20.11 19.93 6.59
CA LYS A 183 -19.86 21.15 7.38
C LYS A 183 -20.50 21.07 8.76
N GLU A 184 -21.69 20.50 8.86
CA GLU A 184 -22.42 20.37 10.11
C GLU A 184 -21.79 19.33 11.06
N GLN A 185 -21.37 18.17 10.55
CA GLN A 185 -20.99 17.01 11.39
C GLN A 185 -19.49 16.77 11.46
N ILE A 186 -18.71 17.18 10.44
CA ILE A 186 -17.31 16.77 10.29
C ILE A 186 -16.34 17.93 10.39
N TRP A 187 -16.75 19.15 10.08
CA TRP A 187 -15.83 20.30 10.01
C TRP A 187 -14.97 20.47 11.26
N HIS A 188 -15.54 20.19 12.46
CA HIS A 188 -14.88 20.28 13.76
C HIS A 188 -14.46 18.93 14.33
N HIS A 189 -14.45 17.86 13.49
CA HIS A 189 -14.01 16.54 13.94
C HIS A 189 -12.56 16.54 14.41
N GLN A 190 -12.32 15.89 15.54
CA GLN A 190 -11.00 15.70 16.12
C GLN A 190 -10.81 14.25 16.56
N PRO A 191 -9.57 13.73 16.43
CA PRO A 191 -8.36 14.39 15.94
C PRO A 191 -8.38 14.54 14.40
N ILE A 192 -7.78 15.59 13.87
CA ILE A 192 -7.70 15.84 12.41
C ILE A 192 -7.01 14.70 11.63
N THR A 193 -6.23 13.88 12.34
CA THR A 193 -5.57 12.67 11.76
C THR A 193 -6.53 11.54 11.41
N ASP A 194 -7.79 11.61 11.79
CA ASP A 194 -8.84 10.68 11.34
C ASP A 194 -9.32 11.02 9.93
N ILE A 195 -9.03 12.23 9.47
CA ILE A 195 -9.36 12.68 8.13
C ILE A 195 -8.41 12.04 7.12
N TRP A 196 -8.99 11.43 6.11
CA TRP A 196 -8.25 10.80 5.02
C TRP A 196 -7.18 11.71 4.45
N GLN A 197 -5.98 11.18 4.23
CA GLN A 197 -4.76 11.85 3.77
C GLN A 197 -4.12 12.83 4.77
N ILE A 198 -4.66 13.06 5.96
CA ILE A 198 -4.04 13.88 6.98
C ILE A 198 -3.34 13.02 8.02
N GLY A 199 -2.07 12.66 7.77
CA GLY A 199 -1.25 11.98 8.77
C GLY A 199 -0.64 12.94 9.81
N SER A 200 0.04 12.37 10.81
CA SER A 200 0.68 13.14 11.90
C SER A 200 1.65 14.22 11.41
N GLY A 201 2.37 13.97 10.29
CA GLY A 201 3.28 14.94 9.68
C GLY A 201 2.55 16.19 9.17
N ILE A 202 1.43 16.02 8.46
CA ILE A 202 0.59 17.12 7.97
C ILE A 202 -0.07 17.82 9.15
N ALA A 203 -0.66 17.09 10.09
CA ALA A 203 -1.29 17.64 11.29
C ALA A 203 -0.32 18.52 12.11
N ASN A 204 0.94 18.07 12.30
CA ASN A 204 1.95 18.86 13.00
C ASN A 204 2.33 20.16 12.26
N ARG A 205 2.29 20.15 10.94
CA ARG A 205 2.54 21.36 10.12
C ARG A 205 1.34 22.32 10.17
N LEU A 206 0.12 21.80 10.14
CA LEU A 206 -1.12 22.59 10.28
C LEU A 206 -1.22 23.29 11.64
N ARG A 207 -0.77 22.65 12.72
CA ARG A 207 -0.71 23.27 14.07
C ARG A 207 0.08 24.57 14.13
N LYS A 208 1.09 24.75 13.27
CA LYS A 208 1.85 26.02 13.18
C LYS A 208 0.97 27.21 12.79
N PHE A 209 -0.17 26.95 12.13
CA PHE A 209 -1.14 27.95 11.72
C PHE A 209 -2.36 28.02 12.64
N GLY A 210 -2.39 27.25 13.72
CA GLY A 210 -3.55 27.14 14.60
C GLY A 210 -4.71 26.32 14.03
N ALA A 211 -4.48 25.55 12.96
CA ALA A 211 -5.48 24.68 12.36
C ALA A 211 -5.42 23.27 13.00
N PHE A 212 -6.46 22.92 13.76
CA PHE A 212 -6.59 21.66 14.49
C PHE A 212 -7.70 20.77 13.95
N ASP A 213 -8.56 21.31 13.09
CA ASP A 213 -9.66 20.65 12.41
C ASP A 213 -9.79 21.18 10.97
N LEU A 214 -10.74 20.66 10.20
CA LEU A 214 -10.96 21.07 8.81
C LEU A 214 -11.41 22.53 8.71
N HIS A 215 -12.28 23.00 9.62
CA HIS A 215 -12.69 24.39 9.66
C HIS A 215 -11.48 25.31 9.90
N GLY A 216 -10.57 24.95 10.80
CA GLY A 216 -9.34 25.68 11.03
C GLY A 216 -8.48 25.82 9.77
N ILE A 217 -8.43 24.80 8.89
CA ILE A 217 -7.71 24.92 7.61
C ILE A 217 -8.31 26.00 6.73
N THR A 218 -9.65 26.12 6.66
CA THR A 218 -10.33 27.14 5.84
C THR A 218 -10.06 28.58 6.30
N GLN A 219 -9.62 28.77 7.56
CA GLN A 219 -9.28 30.08 8.12
C GLN A 219 -7.82 30.48 7.84
N VAL A 220 -6.97 29.57 7.37
CA VAL A 220 -5.59 29.87 7.00
C VAL A 220 -5.56 30.48 5.60
N PRO A 221 -4.92 31.65 5.40
CA PRO A 221 -4.75 32.21 4.06
C PRO A 221 -4.07 31.22 3.11
N GLU A 222 -4.65 30.98 1.94
CA GLU A 222 -4.20 29.96 0.97
C GLU A 222 -2.72 30.07 0.62
N HIS A 223 -2.20 31.32 0.44
CA HIS A 223 -0.79 31.52 0.11
C HIS A 223 0.16 30.97 1.19
N LYS A 224 -0.26 30.89 2.46
CA LYS A 224 0.53 30.27 3.53
C LYS A 224 0.50 28.76 3.44
N LEU A 225 -0.64 28.18 3.07
CA LEU A 225 -0.78 26.73 2.84
C LEU A 225 0.07 26.32 1.63
N TYR A 226 0.00 27.05 0.50
CA TYR A 226 0.86 26.79 -0.65
C TYR A 226 2.35 26.92 -0.34
N LYS A 227 2.75 27.89 0.47
CA LYS A 227 4.15 28.05 0.91
C LYS A 227 4.63 26.83 1.75
N GLU A 228 3.78 26.29 2.60
CA GLU A 228 4.13 25.17 3.50
C GLU A 228 4.02 23.81 2.80
N PHE A 229 2.99 23.59 1.99
CA PHE A 229 2.63 22.27 1.44
C PHE A 229 2.90 22.14 -0.07
N GLY A 230 3.25 23.22 -0.76
CA GLY A 230 3.40 23.23 -2.22
C GLY A 230 2.07 22.94 -2.91
N VAL A 231 2.13 22.21 -4.02
CA VAL A 231 0.94 21.81 -4.80
C VAL A 231 -0.06 20.98 -3.98
N ASN A 232 0.39 20.26 -2.97
CA ASN A 232 -0.50 19.49 -2.09
C ASN A 232 -1.43 20.37 -1.23
N ALA A 233 -1.20 21.70 -1.19
CA ALA A 233 -2.10 22.63 -0.51
C ALA A 233 -3.48 22.67 -1.19
N GLU A 234 -3.54 22.54 -2.50
CA GLU A 234 -4.80 22.52 -3.27
C GLU A 234 -5.76 21.45 -2.73
N LEU A 235 -5.26 20.22 -2.62
CA LEU A 235 -6.02 19.11 -2.08
C LEU A 235 -6.47 19.36 -0.61
N LEU A 236 -5.59 19.91 0.22
CA LEU A 236 -5.94 20.25 1.62
C LEU A 236 -7.03 21.30 1.70
N ILE A 237 -7.00 22.33 0.85
CA ILE A 237 -7.98 23.39 0.78
C ILE A 237 -9.33 22.84 0.30
N ASP A 238 -9.34 22.09 -0.79
CA ASP A 238 -10.56 21.53 -1.34
C ASP A 238 -11.23 20.56 -0.35
N HIS A 239 -10.46 19.65 0.22
CA HIS A 239 -10.97 18.70 1.21
C HIS A 239 -11.47 19.42 2.49
N ALA A 240 -10.84 20.53 2.90
CA ALA A 240 -11.35 21.31 4.02
C ALA A 240 -12.74 21.91 3.75
N TRP A 241 -13.08 22.16 2.48
CA TRP A 241 -14.42 22.61 2.05
C TRP A 241 -15.35 21.45 1.70
N GLY A 242 -14.92 20.20 1.77
CA GLY A 242 -15.70 19.02 1.37
C GLY A 242 -15.78 18.83 -0.14
N ARG A 243 -14.83 19.37 -0.89
CA ARG A 243 -14.78 19.33 -2.36
C ARG A 243 -13.77 18.31 -2.83
N GLU A 244 -14.13 17.63 -3.92
CA GLU A 244 -13.24 16.74 -4.67
C GLU A 244 -13.74 16.66 -6.11
N SER A 245 -12.91 17.06 -7.05
CA SER A 245 -13.25 17.05 -8.48
C SER A 245 -12.86 15.75 -9.18
N CYS A 246 -11.96 14.95 -8.59
CA CYS A 246 -11.50 13.70 -9.16
C CYS A 246 -12.63 12.68 -9.26
N THR A 247 -12.72 12.02 -10.41
CA THR A 247 -13.68 10.94 -10.68
C THR A 247 -12.97 9.61 -10.83
N ILE A 248 -13.72 8.49 -10.81
CA ILE A 248 -13.15 7.16 -11.08
C ILE A 248 -12.56 7.11 -12.51
N ALA A 249 -13.21 7.75 -13.47
CA ALA A 249 -12.69 7.85 -14.83
C ALA A 249 -11.33 8.58 -14.89
N ASP A 250 -11.15 9.65 -14.12
CA ASP A 250 -9.86 10.36 -14.02
C ASP A 250 -8.78 9.46 -13.40
N ILE A 251 -9.12 8.71 -12.35
CA ILE A 251 -8.19 7.75 -11.72
C ILE A 251 -7.76 6.69 -12.74
N HIS A 252 -8.70 6.12 -13.50
CA HIS A 252 -8.39 5.10 -14.52
C HIS A 252 -7.61 5.67 -15.71
N ALA A 253 -7.82 6.94 -16.07
CA ALA A 253 -7.10 7.63 -17.13
C ALA A 253 -5.69 8.09 -16.70
N TYR A 254 -5.44 8.23 -15.40
CA TYR A 254 -4.17 8.73 -14.89
C TYR A 254 -3.00 7.84 -15.31
N ARG A 255 -1.96 8.49 -15.84
CA ARG A 255 -0.68 7.84 -16.15
C ARG A 255 0.43 8.62 -15.45
N PRO A 256 1.18 7.99 -14.54
CA PRO A 256 2.26 8.67 -13.85
C PRO A 256 3.34 9.11 -14.85
N SER A 257 3.87 10.31 -14.66
CA SER A 257 4.94 10.86 -15.50
C SER A 257 6.32 10.27 -15.17
N LYS A 258 6.48 9.72 -13.98
CA LYS A 258 7.70 9.05 -13.51
C LYS A 258 7.36 7.70 -12.95
N HIS A 259 8.22 6.74 -13.23
CA HIS A 259 8.10 5.38 -12.71
C HIS A 259 9.33 5.04 -11.87
N SER A 260 9.12 4.27 -10.82
CA SER A 260 10.19 3.71 -10.00
C SER A 260 9.86 2.28 -9.60
N LEU A 261 10.88 1.45 -9.42
CA LEU A 261 10.79 0.15 -8.76
C LEU A 261 11.52 0.23 -7.43
N SER A 262 10.92 -0.27 -6.37
CA SER A 262 11.55 -0.26 -5.06
C SER A 262 11.24 -1.53 -4.28
N GLN A 263 12.24 -1.98 -3.53
CA GLN A 263 12.07 -3.05 -2.56
C GLN A 263 12.60 -2.60 -1.21
N SER A 264 11.90 -2.97 -0.14
CA SER A 264 12.36 -2.75 1.23
C SER A 264 12.16 -4.01 2.06
N GLN A 265 13.04 -4.21 3.03
CA GLN A 265 13.00 -5.35 3.92
C GLN A 265 13.35 -4.94 5.35
N ILE A 266 12.57 -5.43 6.32
CA ILE A 266 12.99 -5.54 7.71
C ILE A 266 13.75 -6.87 7.80
N LEU A 267 15.02 -6.80 8.16
CA LEU A 267 15.89 -7.97 8.25
C LEU A 267 15.41 -8.92 9.39
N LEU A 268 15.69 -10.21 9.27
CA LEU A 268 15.22 -11.23 10.20
C LEU A 268 15.80 -11.03 11.62
N ARG A 269 17.03 -10.55 11.69
CA ARG A 269 17.74 -10.15 12.91
C ARG A 269 18.45 -8.80 12.69
N ASN A 270 19.19 -8.36 13.66
CA ASN A 270 20.10 -7.23 13.48
C ASN A 270 21.36 -7.72 12.73
N TYR A 271 21.72 -7.04 11.66
CA TYR A 271 22.83 -7.39 10.78
C TYR A 271 23.98 -6.40 10.96
N THR A 272 25.20 -6.88 10.86
CA THR A 272 26.35 -6.00 10.63
C THR A 272 26.28 -5.41 9.21
N ALA A 273 27.10 -4.40 8.96
CA ALA A 273 27.15 -3.80 7.63
C ALA A 273 27.62 -4.81 6.56
N ASP A 274 28.51 -5.72 6.91
CA ASP A 274 29.03 -6.71 5.96
C ASP A 274 27.98 -7.79 5.66
N GLU A 275 27.28 -8.27 6.67
CA GLU A 275 26.15 -9.22 6.51
C GLU A 275 25.03 -8.61 5.65
N ALA A 276 24.69 -7.33 5.84
CA ALA A 276 23.61 -6.65 5.11
C ALA A 276 23.88 -6.47 3.60
N ARG A 277 25.14 -6.63 3.15
CA ARG A 277 25.51 -6.56 1.73
C ARG A 277 24.85 -7.67 0.91
N LEU A 278 24.73 -8.87 1.48
CA LEU A 278 24.12 -9.99 0.76
C LEU A 278 22.62 -9.78 0.50
N PRO A 279 21.75 -9.48 1.50
CA PRO A 279 20.35 -9.12 1.23
C PRO A 279 20.21 -7.92 0.29
N MET A 280 21.09 -6.91 0.36
CA MET A 280 21.09 -5.78 -0.56
C MET A 280 21.31 -6.24 -2.00
N ARG A 281 22.30 -7.11 -2.25
CA ARG A 281 22.56 -7.71 -3.55
C ARG A 281 21.38 -8.53 -4.07
N GLU A 282 20.74 -9.30 -3.22
CA GLU A 282 19.54 -10.08 -3.54
C GLU A 282 18.37 -9.19 -3.96
N MET A 283 18.22 -8.03 -3.32
CA MET A 283 17.19 -7.06 -3.69
C MET A 283 17.47 -6.45 -5.07
N VAL A 284 18.72 -6.13 -5.37
CA VAL A 284 19.13 -5.67 -6.71
C VAL A 284 18.82 -6.72 -7.77
N GLU A 285 19.14 -8.01 -7.52
CA GLU A 285 18.81 -9.08 -8.46
C GLU A 285 17.29 -9.15 -8.76
N SER A 286 16.47 -9.06 -7.71
CA SER A 286 15.01 -9.07 -7.88
C SER A 286 14.53 -7.87 -8.69
N LEU A 287 15.03 -6.67 -8.41
CA LEU A 287 14.65 -5.45 -9.12
C LEU A 287 15.11 -5.45 -10.59
N VAL A 288 16.29 -6.03 -10.88
CA VAL A 288 16.79 -6.20 -12.25
C VAL A 288 15.89 -7.13 -13.06
N LEU A 289 15.44 -8.24 -12.46
CA LEU A 289 14.48 -9.14 -13.12
C LEU A 289 13.12 -8.44 -13.36
N GLU A 290 12.68 -7.57 -12.44
CA GLU A 290 11.47 -6.76 -12.63
C GLU A 290 11.66 -5.73 -13.76
N LEU A 291 12.82 -5.04 -13.86
CA LEU A 291 13.13 -4.15 -15.00
C LEU A 291 13.01 -4.89 -16.33
N LEU A 292 13.59 -6.08 -16.41
CA LEU A 292 13.52 -6.90 -17.62
C LEU A 292 12.06 -7.26 -17.97
N GLN A 293 11.26 -7.62 -16.97
CA GLN A 293 9.86 -8.01 -17.17
C GLN A 293 9.01 -6.85 -17.74
N ILE A 294 9.24 -5.64 -17.25
CA ILE A 294 8.53 -4.44 -17.72
C ILE A 294 9.23 -3.73 -18.89
N LYS A 295 10.34 -4.30 -19.40
CA LYS A 295 11.16 -3.73 -20.49
C LYS A 295 11.62 -2.31 -20.20
N ALA A 296 12.04 -2.04 -18.97
CA ALA A 296 12.50 -0.74 -18.52
C ALA A 296 14.00 -0.76 -18.18
N VAL A 297 14.60 0.42 -18.23
CA VAL A 297 15.96 0.70 -17.77
C VAL A 297 15.94 1.85 -16.79
N THR A 298 16.95 1.93 -15.92
CA THR A 298 17.09 2.99 -14.92
C THR A 298 18.37 3.77 -15.10
N LYS A 299 18.35 5.04 -14.69
CA LYS A 299 19.53 5.89 -14.58
C LYS A 299 19.78 6.41 -13.18
N CYS A 300 18.86 6.18 -12.25
CA CYS A 300 18.98 6.66 -10.88
C CYS A 300 18.75 5.51 -9.89
N ILE A 301 19.67 5.34 -8.96
CA ILE A 301 19.59 4.38 -7.86
C ILE A 301 19.49 5.10 -6.53
N HIS A 302 18.71 4.55 -5.60
CA HIS A 302 18.63 5.04 -4.23
C HIS A 302 18.76 3.90 -3.24
N VAL A 303 19.44 4.15 -2.10
CA VAL A 303 19.49 3.23 -0.97
C VAL A 303 19.03 3.91 0.31
N HIS A 304 18.39 3.13 1.18
CA HIS A 304 18.00 3.55 2.53
C HIS A 304 18.41 2.49 3.53
N ILE A 305 18.98 2.91 4.66
CA ILE A 305 19.52 2.06 5.71
C ILE A 305 18.91 2.50 7.04
N GLY A 306 18.13 1.62 7.68
CA GLY A 306 17.58 1.82 9.02
C GLY A 306 18.31 0.95 10.04
N TYR A 307 18.58 1.51 11.20
CA TYR A 307 19.38 0.88 12.25
C TYR A 307 18.50 0.22 13.32
N ALA A 308 19.13 -0.65 14.11
CA ALA A 308 18.44 -1.42 15.15
C ALA A 308 18.00 -0.57 16.34
N VAL A 309 18.70 0.52 16.61
CA VAL A 309 18.44 1.46 17.70
C VAL A 309 17.49 2.56 17.19
N GLU A 310 16.35 2.79 17.86
CA GLU A 310 15.31 3.74 17.43
C GLU A 310 15.81 5.18 17.33
N ASP A 311 16.71 5.59 18.21
CA ASP A 311 17.27 6.96 18.24
C ASP A 311 18.32 7.20 17.15
N VAL A 312 18.80 6.16 16.47
CA VAL A 312 19.75 6.28 15.38
C VAL A 312 19.00 6.60 14.08
N LYS A 313 19.14 7.84 13.63
CA LYS A 313 18.53 8.28 12.36
C LYS A 313 19.03 7.40 11.21
N SER A 314 18.08 6.95 10.37
CA SER A 314 18.37 6.26 9.12
C SER A 314 19.26 7.09 8.21
N THR A 315 20.04 6.42 7.38
CA THR A 315 20.92 7.02 6.37
C THR A 315 20.53 6.51 4.98
N GLY A 316 21.03 7.17 3.96
CA GLY A 316 20.79 6.80 2.58
C GLY A 316 21.02 7.96 1.63
N GLY A 317 20.81 7.70 0.36
CA GLY A 317 20.96 8.70 -0.68
C GLY A 317 20.81 8.12 -2.07
N SER A 318 20.80 9.00 -3.07
CA SER A 318 20.66 8.66 -4.48
C SER A 318 21.97 8.87 -5.23
N ARG A 319 22.10 8.18 -6.36
CA ARG A 319 23.17 8.36 -7.34
C ARG A 319 22.60 8.25 -8.73
N THR A 320 22.88 9.24 -9.58
CA THR A 320 22.64 9.17 -11.02
C THR A 320 23.80 8.46 -11.70
N LEU A 321 23.50 7.51 -12.57
CA LEU A 321 24.46 6.75 -13.37
C LEU A 321 24.83 7.53 -14.64
N ALA A 322 25.89 7.12 -15.31
CA ALA A 322 26.33 7.76 -16.56
C ALA A 322 25.30 7.55 -17.69
N HIS A 323 24.74 6.35 -17.79
CA HIS A 323 23.78 5.96 -18.82
C HIS A 323 22.61 5.15 -18.20
N TYR A 324 21.58 4.90 -18.98
CA TYR A 324 20.47 4.01 -18.62
C TYR A 324 20.92 2.56 -18.74
N THR A 325 20.57 1.73 -17.73
CA THR A 325 20.96 0.31 -17.70
C THR A 325 19.93 -0.55 -16.99
N ASP A 326 19.87 -1.84 -17.34
CA ASP A 326 19.20 -2.94 -16.66
C ASP A 326 20.20 -4.06 -16.29
N SER A 327 21.50 -3.80 -16.44
CA SER A 327 22.56 -4.76 -16.14
C SER A 327 22.76 -4.93 -14.65
N PHE A 328 22.67 -6.17 -14.16
CA PHE A 328 23.03 -6.50 -12.79
C PHE A 328 24.50 -6.24 -12.49
N GLN A 329 25.38 -6.48 -13.49
CA GLN A 329 26.82 -6.29 -13.34
C GLN A 329 27.17 -4.82 -13.11
N GLU A 330 26.38 -3.88 -13.61
CA GLU A 330 26.55 -2.44 -13.39
C GLU A 330 25.81 -1.95 -12.15
N LEU A 331 24.53 -2.34 -12.00
CA LEU A 331 23.65 -1.85 -10.92
C LEU A 331 24.09 -2.37 -9.55
N CYS A 332 24.50 -3.63 -9.44
CA CYS A 332 24.84 -4.21 -8.15
C CYS A 332 26.09 -3.58 -7.52
N PRO A 333 27.23 -3.42 -8.21
CA PRO A 333 28.38 -2.69 -7.65
C PRO A 333 28.06 -1.23 -7.32
N ALA A 334 27.24 -0.55 -8.16
CA ALA A 334 26.86 0.84 -7.93
C ALA A 334 26.00 1.01 -6.67
N VAL A 335 25.04 0.11 -6.44
CA VAL A 335 24.18 0.08 -5.22
C VAL A 335 25.04 -0.25 -3.99
N LEU A 336 25.93 -1.25 -4.06
CA LEU A 336 26.80 -1.62 -2.94
C LEU A 336 27.79 -0.50 -2.60
N ALA A 337 28.33 0.20 -3.58
CA ALA A 337 29.19 1.37 -3.34
C ALA A 337 28.40 2.51 -2.66
N LEU A 338 27.15 2.72 -3.07
CA LEU A 338 26.26 3.71 -2.45
C LEU A 338 25.92 3.31 -1.00
N PHE A 339 25.63 2.03 -0.75
CA PHE A 339 25.43 1.47 0.58
C PHE A 339 26.65 1.70 1.47
N ASP A 340 27.87 1.37 0.98
CA ASP A 340 29.12 1.56 1.72
C ASP A 340 29.40 3.03 2.07
N LYS A 341 29.01 3.96 1.19
CA LYS A 341 29.13 5.40 1.43
C LYS A 341 28.26 5.88 2.59
N TYR A 342 27.04 5.32 2.74
CA TYR A 342 26.05 5.80 3.70
C TYR A 342 25.92 4.95 4.95
N LYS A 343 26.48 3.71 4.98
CA LYS A 343 26.47 2.85 6.17
C LYS A 343 27.20 3.51 7.33
N ARG A 344 26.72 3.29 8.56
CA ARG A 344 27.43 3.65 9.79
C ARG A 344 28.25 2.44 10.24
N PRO A 345 29.58 2.56 10.45
CA PRO A 345 30.47 1.41 10.63
C PRO A 345 30.15 0.54 11.85
N HIS A 346 29.61 1.11 12.92
CA HIS A 346 29.41 0.42 14.22
C HIS A 346 27.95 0.16 14.55
N GLU A 347 27.04 0.55 13.65
CA GLU A 347 25.60 0.42 13.89
C GLU A 347 25.06 -0.86 13.26
N LEU A 348 24.29 -1.62 14.05
CA LEU A 348 23.57 -2.77 13.53
C LEU A 348 22.38 -2.34 12.67
N ILE A 349 22.25 -2.96 11.51
CA ILE A 349 21.23 -2.66 10.50
C ILE A 349 20.00 -3.54 10.74
N ARG A 350 18.83 -2.93 10.74
CA ARG A 350 17.54 -3.60 10.87
C ARG A 350 16.66 -3.49 9.65
N ARG A 351 16.86 -2.45 8.84
CA ARG A 351 16.06 -2.18 7.64
C ARG A 351 16.95 -1.75 6.49
N ILE A 352 16.67 -2.28 5.31
CA ILE A 352 17.31 -1.86 4.06
C ILE A 352 16.25 -1.64 2.99
N ALA A 353 16.52 -0.68 2.08
CA ALA A 353 15.72 -0.50 0.88
C ALA A 353 16.61 -0.10 -0.30
N VAL A 354 16.20 -0.54 -1.48
CA VAL A 354 16.79 -0.18 -2.77
C VAL A 354 15.66 0.30 -3.67
N SER A 355 15.90 1.41 -4.38
CA SER A 355 14.99 1.89 -5.42
C SER A 355 15.75 2.14 -6.72
N PHE A 356 15.12 1.82 -7.82
CA PHE A 356 15.49 2.23 -9.17
C PHE A 356 14.48 3.28 -9.60
N GLU A 357 14.96 4.47 -9.86
CA GLU A 357 14.14 5.65 -10.17
C GLU A 357 14.39 6.10 -11.61
N ASP A 358 13.56 7.00 -12.09
CA ASP A 358 13.68 7.56 -13.45
C ASP A 358 13.66 6.48 -14.52
N LEU A 359 12.69 5.55 -14.40
CA LEU A 359 12.53 4.43 -15.32
C LEU A 359 12.02 4.91 -16.66
N VAL A 360 12.65 4.42 -17.72
CA VAL A 360 12.21 4.64 -19.10
C VAL A 360 12.10 3.31 -19.84
N ASN A 361 11.26 3.27 -20.88
CA ASN A 361 11.18 2.08 -21.73
C ASN A 361 12.53 1.86 -22.43
N LYS A 362 13.06 0.64 -22.37
CA LYS A 362 14.35 0.26 -22.98
C LYS A 362 14.43 0.63 -24.46
N ALA A 363 13.32 0.49 -25.19
CA ALA A 363 13.26 0.82 -26.62
C ALA A 363 13.29 2.34 -26.91
N ALA A 364 13.04 3.18 -25.91
CA ALA A 364 13.07 4.64 -26.07
C ALA A 364 14.47 5.24 -25.81
N VAL A 365 15.40 4.45 -25.29
CA VAL A 365 16.78 4.89 -25.06
C VAL A 365 17.61 4.64 -26.30
N PRO A 366 18.24 5.68 -26.88
CA PRO A 366 19.17 5.49 -27.99
C PRO A 366 20.28 4.51 -27.60
N THR A 367 20.53 3.52 -28.44
CA THR A 367 21.71 2.66 -28.29
C THR A 367 22.94 3.47 -28.66
N GLU A 368 23.72 3.86 -27.66
CA GLU A 368 25.04 4.44 -27.90
C GLU A 368 25.93 3.36 -28.50
N MET A 369 26.15 3.41 -29.81
CA MET A 369 27.12 2.56 -30.46
C MET A 369 28.51 3.15 -30.21
N ASP A 370 29.23 2.59 -29.25
CA ASP A 370 30.67 2.87 -29.12
C ASP A 370 31.41 2.02 -30.15
N LEU A 371 32.07 2.70 -31.06
CA LEU A 371 32.87 2.09 -32.15
C LEU A 371 34.00 1.16 -31.67
N PHE A 372 34.30 1.16 -30.36
CA PHE A 372 35.40 0.41 -29.78
C PHE A 372 34.95 -0.75 -28.84
N SER A 373 33.65 -1.01 -28.71
CA SER A 373 33.10 -1.86 -27.63
C SER A 373 32.48 -3.20 -28.08
N ASN A 374 32.99 -3.85 -29.15
CA ASN A 374 32.50 -5.18 -29.54
C ASN A 374 32.57 -6.25 -28.40
N ALA A 375 33.51 -6.13 -27.47
CA ALA A 375 33.63 -7.04 -26.33
C ALA A 375 32.60 -6.76 -25.20
N LEU A 376 32.11 -5.53 -25.08
CA LEU A 376 31.09 -5.15 -24.08
C LEU A 376 29.67 -5.55 -24.54
N THR A 377 29.40 -5.57 -25.85
CA THR A 377 28.13 -6.03 -26.41
C THR A 377 27.89 -7.52 -26.19
N ASP A 378 28.92 -8.36 -26.41
CA ASP A 378 28.81 -9.81 -26.19
C ASP A 378 28.53 -10.15 -24.71
N THR A 379 29.12 -9.43 -23.76
CA THR A 379 28.88 -9.64 -22.31
C THR A 379 27.48 -9.19 -21.90
N ALA A 380 26.99 -8.08 -22.42
CA ALA A 380 25.66 -7.56 -22.12
C ALA A 380 24.55 -8.48 -22.69
N GLU A 381 24.72 -9.01 -23.92
CA GLU A 381 23.80 -9.98 -24.52
C GLU A 381 23.76 -11.29 -23.75
N GLN A 382 24.91 -11.80 -23.32
CA GLN A 382 25.00 -12.99 -22.47
C GLN A 382 24.31 -12.77 -21.11
N GLU A 383 24.51 -11.62 -20.47
CA GLU A 383 23.85 -11.29 -19.22
C GLU A 383 22.34 -11.23 -19.40
N GLU A 384 21.84 -10.56 -20.41
CA GLU A 384 20.41 -10.48 -20.71
C GLU A 384 19.82 -11.86 -20.98
N HIS A 385 20.53 -12.73 -21.68
CA HIS A 385 20.11 -14.09 -21.93
C HIS A 385 20.00 -14.91 -20.63
N ILE A 386 20.97 -14.79 -19.73
CA ILE A 386 20.93 -15.43 -18.40
C ILE A 386 19.75 -14.93 -17.59
N GLN A 387 19.53 -13.62 -17.54
CA GLN A 387 18.42 -13.00 -16.81
C GLN A 387 17.05 -13.45 -17.36
N LYS A 388 16.88 -13.49 -18.67
CA LYS A 388 15.66 -14.02 -19.33
C LYS A 388 15.43 -15.49 -18.98
N THR A 389 16.49 -16.29 -18.96
CA THR A 389 16.42 -17.71 -18.60
C THR A 389 16.01 -17.87 -17.13
N MET A 390 16.60 -17.09 -16.22
CA MET A 390 16.23 -17.08 -14.80
C MET A 390 14.77 -16.67 -14.60
N LEU A 391 14.31 -15.64 -15.30
CA LEU A 391 12.92 -15.18 -15.23
C LEU A 391 11.95 -16.27 -15.72
N ASN A 392 12.27 -16.96 -16.80
CA ASN A 392 11.49 -18.06 -17.34
C ASN A 392 11.40 -19.25 -16.35
N ILE A 393 12.51 -19.65 -15.75
CA ILE A 393 12.56 -20.71 -14.75
C ILE A 393 11.73 -20.33 -13.52
N LYS A 394 11.92 -19.10 -12.99
CA LYS A 394 11.15 -18.59 -11.84
C LYS A 394 9.65 -18.50 -12.14
N GLY A 395 9.27 -18.13 -13.36
CA GLY A 395 7.89 -18.05 -13.78
C GLY A 395 7.20 -19.43 -13.89
N ARG A 396 7.93 -20.46 -14.31
CA ARG A 396 7.39 -21.82 -14.49
C ARG A 396 7.39 -22.66 -13.21
N PHE A 397 8.43 -22.53 -12.41
CA PHE A 397 8.71 -23.45 -11.29
C PHE A 397 8.70 -22.75 -9.92
N GLY A 398 8.41 -21.45 -9.90
CA GLY A 398 8.36 -20.64 -8.69
C GLY A 398 9.66 -19.88 -8.41
N LYS A 399 9.53 -18.85 -7.57
CA LYS A 399 10.61 -17.88 -7.31
C LYS A 399 11.88 -18.50 -6.74
N ASN A 400 11.79 -19.62 -6.04
CA ASN A 400 12.92 -20.34 -5.42
C ASN A 400 13.51 -21.46 -6.30
N ALA A 401 13.00 -21.69 -7.51
CA ALA A 401 13.47 -22.75 -8.40
C ALA A 401 14.93 -22.53 -8.87
N ILE A 402 15.38 -21.28 -8.92
CA ILE A 402 16.76 -20.93 -9.24
C ILE A 402 17.19 -19.75 -8.34
N LEU A 403 18.30 -19.93 -7.64
CA LEU A 403 18.90 -18.93 -6.77
C LEU A 403 20.43 -18.89 -7.02
N ARG A 404 21.07 -17.78 -6.74
CA ARG A 404 22.52 -17.72 -6.67
C ARG A 404 23.01 -18.48 -5.44
N ALA A 405 24.12 -19.19 -5.55
CA ALA A 405 24.69 -19.94 -4.43
C ALA A 405 24.93 -19.08 -3.17
N SER A 406 25.26 -17.78 -3.35
CA SER A 406 25.40 -16.84 -2.23
C SER A 406 24.12 -16.66 -1.41
N SER A 407 22.93 -16.81 -2.01
CA SER A 407 21.64 -16.70 -1.29
C SER A 407 21.35 -17.90 -0.36
N LEU A 408 22.20 -18.92 -0.37
CA LEU A 408 22.15 -20.06 0.55
C LEU A 408 23.00 -19.85 1.81
N GLN A 409 23.75 -18.76 1.89
CA GLN A 409 24.51 -18.38 3.09
C GLN A 409 23.54 -17.95 4.20
N GLU A 410 24.01 -17.97 5.44
CA GLU A 410 23.21 -17.67 6.65
C GLU A 410 22.60 -16.26 6.60
N GLU A 411 23.32 -15.31 6.02
CA GLU A 411 22.87 -13.91 5.89
C GLU A 411 21.85 -13.72 4.76
N GLY A 412 21.69 -14.72 3.87
CA GLY A 412 20.78 -14.66 2.73
C GLY A 412 19.32 -14.62 3.18
N THR A 413 18.52 -13.79 2.52
CA THR A 413 17.10 -13.62 2.83
C THR A 413 16.19 -13.93 1.66
N MET A 414 16.73 -14.10 0.44
CA MET A 414 15.94 -14.24 -0.78
C MET A 414 15.01 -15.45 -0.73
N GLN A 415 15.50 -16.61 -0.27
CA GLN A 415 14.71 -17.83 -0.20
C GLN A 415 13.45 -17.64 0.67
N PHE A 416 13.63 -17.07 1.85
CA PHE A 416 12.52 -16.72 2.75
C PHE A 416 11.63 -15.61 2.18
N ARG A 417 12.24 -14.55 1.66
CA ARG A 417 11.50 -13.41 1.09
C ARG A 417 10.60 -13.83 -0.07
N ASN A 418 11.02 -14.79 -0.89
CA ASN A 418 10.24 -15.31 -2.01
C ASN A 418 8.97 -16.07 -1.59
N THR A 419 8.86 -16.51 -0.32
CA THR A 419 7.64 -17.12 0.23
C THR A 419 6.65 -16.09 0.75
N LEU A 420 7.06 -14.82 0.85
CA LEU A 420 6.22 -13.76 1.39
C LEU A 420 5.40 -13.07 0.28
N VAL A 421 4.22 -12.62 0.66
CA VAL A 421 3.37 -11.71 -0.11
C VAL A 421 3.12 -10.47 0.76
N GLY A 422 3.50 -9.29 0.28
CA GLY A 422 3.39 -8.06 1.07
C GLY A 422 4.17 -8.08 2.39
N GLY A 423 5.24 -8.91 2.49
CA GLY A 423 6.05 -9.06 3.71
C GLY A 423 5.48 -10.05 4.75
N HIS A 424 4.38 -10.72 4.45
CA HIS A 424 3.73 -11.71 5.30
C HIS A 424 3.70 -13.08 4.61
N ASN A 425 3.44 -14.15 5.38
CA ASN A 425 3.36 -15.50 4.83
C ASN A 425 2.38 -15.57 3.65
N GLY A 426 2.83 -16.12 2.54
CA GLY A 426 2.04 -16.24 1.30
C GLY A 426 1.19 -17.51 1.22
N GLU A 427 1.42 -18.50 2.10
CA GLU A 427 0.69 -19.79 2.07
C GLU A 427 -0.65 -19.71 2.75
#